data_11009eb4579889bb1190f095dac06d5a
#
_entry.id   11009eb4579889bb1190f095dac06d5a
#
_cell.length_a   1.000
_cell.length_b   1.000
_cell.length_c   1.000
_cell.angle_alpha   90.00
_cell.angle_beta   90.00
_cell.angle_gamma   90.00
#
_symmetry.space_group_name_H-M   'P 1'
#
loop_
_entity.id
_entity.type
_entity.pdbx_description
1 polymer ?
#
loop_
_entity_poly.entity_id
_entity_poly.type
_entity_poly.pdbx_seq_one_letter_code
_entity_poly.pdbx_strand_id
1 'polypeptide(L)'
;SRLYRWFFDNLQVNYLTLDLDSTVMTRYGQQEGAARGYNPRKPGRCSHHPLMAFVADTRMIANLWLRPGNSHSANNVLSFLDDSLDKLGDKRVALLRADSGFSERAFLDDLDRRGMNYLIALRLNQPLQRALVDETGWWKLDDGIELVRFDYQAPSWDEPRRVVGIRQKIDERANAKGKQLSLFVDDAVYSQYRYSVIVTNIDLPAAELWRLYRGRADCENRIKELKYDFGGDSLNLKNFWATEAALLTVMMAYNLMNLFRQGVMRSNTVSDKPDVQHTLKTLRYKLFAKAAYITNDGRKKI
;
A
#
# COMPACT_ATOMS: atom_id res chain seq x y z
N SER A 1 -20.46 -8.64 2.30
CA SER A 1 -21.27 -9.51 1.43
C SER A 1 -20.72 -10.95 1.45
N ARG A 2 -21.58 -11.97 1.15
CA ARG A 2 -21.20 -13.40 1.18
C ARG A 2 -19.98 -13.71 0.31
N LEU A 3 -19.85 -13.07 -0.84
CA LEU A 3 -18.74 -13.31 -1.77
C LEU A 3 -17.38 -12.84 -1.21
N TYR A 4 -17.36 -11.72 -0.47
CA TYR A 4 -16.16 -11.23 0.19
C TYR A 4 -15.67 -12.21 1.26
N ARG A 5 -16.56 -12.67 2.12
CA ARG A 5 -16.23 -13.68 3.15
C ARG A 5 -15.68 -14.95 2.52
N TRP A 6 -16.27 -15.40 1.42
CA TRP A 6 -15.80 -16.60 0.72
C TRP A 6 -14.31 -16.52 0.33
N PHE A 7 -13.80 -15.34 -0.07
CA PHE A 7 -12.38 -15.20 -0.39
C PHE A 7 -11.47 -15.46 0.81
N PHE A 8 -11.87 -15.04 1.99
CA PHE A 8 -11.03 -15.10 3.18
C PHE A 8 -11.31 -16.31 4.05
N ASP A 9 -12.55 -16.82 4.08
CA ASP A 9 -12.90 -18.05 4.79
C ASP A 9 -12.11 -19.27 4.27
N ASN A 10 -11.77 -19.26 2.97
CA ASN A 10 -11.01 -20.34 2.33
C ASN A 10 -9.48 -20.17 2.42
N LEU A 11 -8.98 -19.08 3.00
CA LEU A 11 -7.55 -18.93 3.25
C LEU A 11 -7.14 -19.76 4.46
N GLN A 12 -6.09 -20.60 4.29
CA GLN A 12 -5.53 -21.43 5.36
C GLN A 12 -4.62 -20.66 6.31
N VAL A 13 -4.62 -19.33 6.25
CA VAL A 13 -3.78 -18.44 7.06
C VAL A 13 -4.68 -17.71 8.05
N ASN A 14 -4.39 -17.80 9.35
CA ASN A 14 -5.19 -17.16 10.40
C ASN A 14 -4.65 -15.79 10.81
N TYR A 15 -3.35 -15.55 10.66
CA TYR A 15 -2.69 -14.30 10.98
C TYR A 15 -2.21 -13.63 9.70
N LEU A 16 -2.59 -12.38 9.51
CA LEU A 16 -2.38 -11.65 8.26
C LEU A 16 -1.56 -10.38 8.52
N THR A 17 -0.74 -10.03 7.54
CA THR A 17 -0.20 -8.67 7.43
C THR A 17 -1.11 -7.86 6.51
N LEU A 18 -1.61 -6.72 6.99
CA LEU A 18 -2.49 -5.82 6.25
C LEU A 18 -1.73 -4.56 5.82
N ASP A 19 -1.63 -4.33 4.53
CA ASP A 19 -1.03 -3.13 3.95
C ASP A 19 -2.14 -2.13 3.57
N LEU A 20 -2.13 -0.95 4.19
CA LEU A 20 -3.00 0.16 3.77
C LEU A 20 -2.27 1.06 2.79
N ASP A 21 -2.98 1.41 1.72
CA ASP A 21 -2.48 2.35 0.72
C ASP A 21 -3.63 3.10 0.05
N SER A 22 -3.30 4.19 -0.59
CA SER A 22 -4.22 4.96 -1.41
C SER A 22 -3.56 5.28 -2.76
N THR A 23 -4.36 5.41 -3.79
CA THR A 23 -3.83 5.75 -5.11
C THR A 23 -4.64 6.83 -5.78
N VAL A 24 -4.00 7.55 -6.68
CA VAL A 24 -4.67 8.56 -7.51
C VAL A 24 -5.08 7.93 -8.83
N MET A 25 -6.36 8.04 -9.17
CA MET A 25 -6.92 7.66 -10.46
C MET A 25 -7.37 8.92 -11.19
N THR A 26 -6.53 9.44 -12.09
CA THR A 26 -6.80 10.68 -12.84
C THR A 26 -8.01 10.51 -13.73
N ARG A 27 -8.87 11.54 -13.76
CA ARG A 27 -10.08 11.59 -14.59
C ARG A 27 -10.02 12.75 -15.56
N TYR A 28 -10.51 12.52 -16.77
CA TYR A 28 -10.49 13.51 -17.86
C TYR A 28 -11.87 14.03 -18.20
N GLY A 29 -12.92 13.36 -17.74
CA GLY A 29 -14.32 13.74 -17.94
C GLY A 29 -14.95 14.33 -16.69
N GLN A 30 -16.25 14.63 -16.78
CA GLN A 30 -17.08 15.09 -15.68
C GLN A 30 -17.68 13.89 -14.93
N GLN A 31 -16.84 13.15 -14.23
CA GLN A 31 -17.25 12.01 -13.43
C GLN A 31 -17.61 12.49 -12.03
N GLU A 32 -18.71 11.99 -11.50
CA GLU A 32 -19.16 12.29 -10.14
C GLU A 32 -18.08 11.89 -9.11
N GLY A 33 -17.80 12.76 -8.14
CA GLY A 33 -16.73 12.58 -7.15
C GLY A 33 -15.30 12.84 -7.68
N ALA A 34 -15.11 13.06 -8.98
CA ALA A 34 -13.83 13.49 -9.50
C ALA A 34 -13.55 14.93 -9.09
N ALA A 35 -12.57 15.12 -8.22
CA ALA A 35 -12.22 16.42 -7.66
C ALA A 35 -10.72 16.71 -7.82
N ARG A 36 -10.36 18.01 -7.78
CA ARG A 36 -8.96 18.44 -7.72
C ARG A 36 -8.42 18.20 -6.32
N GLY A 37 -7.29 17.50 -6.22
CA GLY A 37 -6.62 17.19 -4.98
C GLY A 37 -5.16 16.85 -5.24
N TYR A 38 -4.56 16.08 -4.34
CA TYR A 38 -3.19 15.60 -4.49
C TYR A 38 -3.09 14.67 -5.70
N ASN A 39 -2.42 15.14 -6.74
CA ASN A 39 -2.14 14.37 -7.95
C ASN A 39 -0.70 14.67 -8.43
N PRO A 40 0.31 13.93 -7.93
CA PRO A 40 1.71 14.22 -8.20
C PRO A 40 2.10 13.98 -9.66
N ARG A 41 1.38 13.11 -10.38
CA ARG A 41 1.66 12.82 -11.79
C ARG A 41 1.07 13.84 -12.74
N LYS A 42 -0.12 14.39 -12.41
CA LYS A 42 -0.87 15.36 -13.22
C LYS A 42 -1.47 16.43 -12.32
N PRO A 43 -0.63 17.38 -11.82
CA PRO A 43 -1.08 18.44 -10.93
C PRO A 43 -2.26 19.22 -11.53
N GLY A 44 -3.26 19.55 -10.70
CA GLY A 44 -4.45 20.31 -11.09
C GLY A 44 -5.53 19.53 -11.84
N ARG A 45 -5.30 18.25 -12.21
CA ARG A 45 -6.34 17.39 -12.80
C ARG A 45 -7.24 16.79 -11.76
N CYS A 46 -8.53 16.66 -12.10
CA CYS A 46 -9.49 15.93 -11.29
C CYS A 46 -9.13 14.45 -11.21
N SER A 47 -9.40 13.84 -10.08
CA SER A 47 -9.11 12.43 -9.83
C SER A 47 -10.11 11.83 -8.87
N HIS A 48 -10.15 10.50 -8.78
CA HIS A 48 -10.59 9.77 -7.60
C HIS A 48 -9.38 9.35 -6.78
N HIS A 49 -9.57 9.17 -5.48
CA HIS A 49 -8.50 8.78 -4.56
C HIS A 49 -8.91 7.55 -3.72
N PRO A 50 -9.05 6.36 -4.35
CA PRO A 50 -9.48 5.16 -3.65
C PRO A 50 -8.51 4.77 -2.53
N LEU A 51 -9.10 4.24 -1.45
CA LEU A 51 -8.41 3.65 -0.32
C LEU A 51 -8.46 2.13 -0.44
N MET A 52 -7.36 1.46 -0.16
CA MET A 52 -7.21 0.02 -0.36
C MET A 52 -6.52 -0.63 0.82
N ALA A 53 -6.93 -1.85 1.16
CA ALA A 53 -6.30 -2.73 2.11
C ALA A 53 -5.88 -4.03 1.42
N PHE A 54 -4.60 -4.37 1.46
CA PHE A 54 -4.05 -5.58 0.87
C PHE A 54 -3.62 -6.57 1.94
N VAL A 55 -3.97 -7.83 1.77
CA VAL A 55 -3.38 -8.93 2.54
C VAL A 55 -2.01 -9.23 1.94
N ALA A 56 -0.95 -8.92 2.69
CA ALA A 56 0.43 -9.01 2.20
C ALA A 56 0.79 -10.42 1.73
N ASP A 57 0.43 -11.42 2.52
CA ASP A 57 0.81 -12.81 2.31
C ASP A 57 0.20 -13.42 1.05
N THR A 58 -1.01 -13.01 0.70
CA THR A 58 -1.78 -13.56 -0.44
C THR A 58 -1.86 -12.60 -1.61
N ARG A 59 -1.44 -11.35 -1.43
CA ARG A 59 -1.61 -10.25 -2.38
C ARG A 59 -3.06 -9.92 -2.73
N MET A 60 -4.02 -10.47 -2.01
CA MET A 60 -5.44 -10.20 -2.21
C MET A 60 -5.82 -8.84 -1.63
N ILE A 61 -6.82 -8.22 -2.21
CA ILE A 61 -7.41 -6.98 -1.69
C ILE A 61 -8.50 -7.36 -0.69
N ALA A 62 -8.28 -6.99 0.58
CA ALA A 62 -9.26 -7.18 1.65
C ALA A 62 -10.42 -6.19 1.54
N ASN A 63 -10.12 -4.95 1.19
CA ASN A 63 -11.12 -3.89 1.08
C ASN A 63 -10.69 -2.81 0.09
N LEU A 64 -11.68 -2.17 -0.52
CA LEU A 64 -11.50 -1.05 -1.43
C LEU A 64 -12.69 -0.10 -1.31
N TRP A 65 -12.42 1.18 -1.08
CA TRP A 65 -13.41 2.26 -1.13
C TRP A 65 -13.03 3.28 -2.20
N LEU A 66 -13.96 3.58 -3.09
CA LEU A 66 -13.81 4.73 -3.98
C LEU A 66 -14.01 6.00 -3.15
N ARG A 67 -13.17 7.02 -3.37
CA ARG A 67 -13.28 8.30 -2.67
C ARG A 67 -13.09 9.45 -3.66
N PRO A 68 -13.65 10.65 -3.35
CA PRO A 68 -13.38 11.86 -4.12
C PRO A 68 -11.89 12.19 -4.18
N GLY A 69 -11.48 12.86 -5.25
CA GLY A 69 -10.06 13.16 -5.51
C GLY A 69 -9.40 14.13 -4.53
N ASN A 70 -10.18 14.87 -3.77
CA ASN A 70 -9.73 15.77 -2.70
C ASN A 70 -9.68 15.11 -1.31
N SER A 71 -9.92 13.79 -1.23
CA SER A 71 -9.80 13.05 0.02
C SER A 71 -8.33 12.87 0.41
N HIS A 72 -7.99 13.17 1.67
CA HIS A 72 -6.70 12.81 2.25
C HIS A 72 -6.66 11.32 2.59
N SER A 73 -5.46 10.70 2.63
CA SER A 73 -5.32 9.25 2.91
C SER A 73 -5.95 8.85 4.24
N ALA A 74 -5.78 9.66 5.28
CA ALA A 74 -6.33 9.42 6.61
C ALA A 74 -7.85 9.67 6.73
N ASN A 75 -8.48 10.33 5.75
CA ASN A 75 -9.93 10.56 5.82
C ASN A 75 -10.68 9.22 5.83
N ASN A 76 -11.54 9.04 6.83
CA ASN A 76 -12.34 7.83 7.03
C ASN A 76 -11.54 6.54 7.24
N VAL A 77 -10.24 6.62 7.58
CA VAL A 77 -9.39 5.43 7.74
C VAL A 77 -9.88 4.50 8.86
N LEU A 78 -10.43 5.04 9.94
CA LEU A 78 -10.97 4.24 11.05
C LEU A 78 -12.16 3.40 10.58
N SER A 79 -13.15 4.04 9.96
CA SER A 79 -14.32 3.32 9.42
C SER A 79 -13.94 2.34 8.31
N PHE A 80 -12.92 2.67 7.51
CA PHE A 80 -12.38 1.78 6.49
C PHE A 80 -11.68 0.56 7.11
N LEU A 81 -10.95 0.76 8.21
CA LEU A 81 -10.33 -0.33 8.95
C LEU A 81 -11.39 -1.25 9.55
N ASP A 82 -12.45 -0.69 10.19
CA ASP A 82 -13.56 -1.48 10.73
C ASP A 82 -14.24 -2.34 9.66
N ASP A 83 -14.56 -1.73 8.50
CA ASP A 83 -15.15 -2.44 7.36
C ASP A 83 -14.19 -3.50 6.77
N SER A 84 -12.89 -3.24 6.82
CA SER A 84 -11.87 -4.21 6.37
C SER A 84 -11.79 -5.42 7.31
N LEU A 85 -11.82 -5.18 8.62
CA LEU A 85 -11.80 -6.24 9.63
C LEU A 85 -13.08 -7.09 9.57
N ASP A 86 -14.25 -6.47 9.39
CA ASP A 86 -15.52 -7.21 9.19
C ASP A 86 -15.46 -8.13 7.96
N LYS A 87 -14.87 -7.66 6.85
CA LYS A 87 -14.70 -8.46 5.63
C LYS A 87 -13.72 -9.61 5.79
N LEU A 88 -12.69 -9.44 6.61
CA LEU A 88 -11.73 -10.49 6.93
C LEU A 88 -12.30 -11.57 7.86
N GLY A 89 -13.42 -11.30 8.54
CA GLY A 89 -14.11 -12.26 9.41
C GLY A 89 -13.24 -12.70 10.58
N ASP A 90 -13.01 -14.01 10.72
CA ASP A 90 -12.24 -14.58 11.85
C ASP A 90 -10.73 -14.44 11.71
N LYS A 91 -10.24 -13.87 10.59
CA LYS A 91 -8.81 -13.65 10.38
C LYS A 91 -8.30 -12.52 11.25
N ARG A 92 -7.12 -12.70 11.84
CA ARG A 92 -6.50 -11.72 12.72
C ARG A 92 -5.41 -10.95 12.00
N VAL A 93 -5.46 -9.63 12.07
CA VAL A 93 -4.38 -8.77 11.58
C VAL A 93 -3.28 -8.76 12.63
N ALA A 94 -2.18 -9.47 12.37
CA ALA A 94 -1.01 -9.53 13.23
C ALA A 94 -0.11 -8.31 13.06
N LEU A 95 -0.11 -7.70 11.88
CA LEU A 95 0.68 -6.53 11.56
C LEU A 95 -0.07 -5.65 10.55
N LEU A 96 -0.18 -4.36 10.84
CA LEU A 96 -0.64 -3.34 9.90
C LEU A 96 0.54 -2.50 9.42
N ARG A 97 0.64 -2.30 8.09
CA ARG A 97 1.65 -1.42 7.50
C ARG A 97 0.99 -0.34 6.66
N ALA A 98 1.51 0.89 6.74
CA ALA A 98 0.99 2.00 5.97
C ALA A 98 2.08 3.03 5.63
N ASP A 99 1.79 3.89 4.65
CA ASP A 99 2.66 5.02 4.33
C ASP A 99 2.44 6.22 5.27
N SER A 100 3.19 7.27 5.04
CA SER A 100 3.13 8.50 5.85
C SER A 100 1.82 9.27 5.74
N GLY A 101 0.95 8.92 4.82
CA GLY A 101 -0.41 9.48 4.70
C GLY A 101 -1.34 9.01 5.81
N PHE A 102 -0.97 7.95 6.54
CA PHE A 102 -1.75 7.34 7.62
C PHE A 102 -1.15 7.60 9.01
N SER A 103 -0.16 8.48 9.14
CA SER A 103 0.55 8.74 10.40
C SER A 103 -0.17 9.75 11.31
N GLU A 104 -1.47 9.94 11.16
CA GLU A 104 -2.24 10.82 12.03
C GLU A 104 -2.43 10.22 13.42
N ARG A 105 -2.34 11.09 14.44
CA ARG A 105 -2.47 10.72 15.85
C ARG A 105 -3.69 9.83 16.12
N ALA A 106 -4.88 10.26 15.69
CA ALA A 106 -6.11 9.54 15.95
C ALA A 106 -6.09 8.08 15.44
N PHE A 107 -5.39 7.83 14.33
CA PHE A 107 -5.23 6.48 13.80
C PHE A 107 -4.24 5.64 14.63
N LEU A 108 -3.12 6.23 15.03
CA LEU A 108 -2.13 5.55 15.89
C LEU A 108 -2.74 5.20 17.25
N ASP A 109 -3.45 6.16 17.88
CA ASP A 109 -4.14 5.94 19.17
C ASP A 109 -5.20 4.83 19.08
N ASP A 110 -5.93 4.75 17.95
CA ASP A 110 -6.92 3.70 17.73
C ASP A 110 -6.25 2.31 17.56
N LEU A 111 -5.13 2.24 16.84
CA LEU A 111 -4.37 1.00 16.70
C LEU A 111 -3.82 0.50 18.05
N ASP A 112 -3.29 1.41 18.88
CA ASP A 112 -2.80 1.09 20.22
C ASP A 112 -3.95 0.63 21.12
N ARG A 113 -5.09 1.32 21.12
CA ARG A 113 -6.29 0.95 21.87
C ARG A 113 -6.82 -0.44 21.49
N ARG A 114 -6.70 -0.83 20.22
CA ARG A 114 -7.07 -2.16 19.71
C ARG A 114 -6.02 -3.23 20.00
N GLY A 115 -4.83 -2.86 20.47
CA GLY A 115 -3.69 -3.77 20.61
C GLY A 115 -3.17 -4.31 19.27
N MET A 116 -3.38 -3.55 18.19
CA MET A 116 -2.91 -3.92 16.84
C MET A 116 -1.46 -3.48 16.64
N ASN A 117 -0.61 -4.40 16.23
CA ASN A 117 0.77 -4.08 15.86
C ASN A 117 0.82 -3.31 14.55
N TYR A 118 1.67 -2.30 14.47
CA TYR A 118 1.80 -1.50 13.26
C TYR A 118 3.24 -1.07 12.94
N LEU A 119 3.47 -0.80 11.67
CA LEU A 119 4.65 -0.15 11.10
C LEU A 119 4.16 0.91 10.11
N ILE A 120 4.24 2.18 10.49
CA ILE A 120 3.73 3.29 9.68
C ILE A 120 4.86 4.29 9.43
N ALA A 121 5.09 4.67 8.17
CA ALA A 121 6.08 5.70 7.88
C ALA A 121 5.62 7.04 8.45
N LEU A 122 6.58 7.84 8.92
CA LEU A 122 6.34 9.22 9.32
C LEU A 122 6.75 10.18 8.22
N ARG A 123 5.99 11.27 8.11
CA ARG A 123 6.39 12.39 7.26
C ARG A 123 7.52 13.15 7.93
N LEU A 124 8.64 13.33 7.22
CA LEU A 124 9.79 14.09 7.71
C LEU A 124 9.45 15.58 7.78
N ASN A 125 8.92 16.02 8.91
CA ASN A 125 8.74 17.42 9.26
C ASN A 125 10.00 17.98 9.98
N GLN A 126 10.09 19.28 10.17
CA GLN A 126 11.26 19.91 10.80
C GLN A 126 11.59 19.39 12.22
N PRO A 127 10.62 19.21 13.14
CA PRO A 127 10.91 18.64 14.45
C PRO A 127 11.52 17.24 14.38
N LEU A 128 10.99 16.38 13.54
CA LEU A 128 11.50 15.01 13.37
C LEU A 128 12.89 15.00 12.70
N GLN A 129 13.14 15.91 11.74
CA GLN A 129 14.45 16.06 11.13
C GLN A 129 15.52 16.49 12.15
N ARG A 130 15.20 17.42 13.06
CA ARG A 130 16.10 17.82 14.15
C ARG A 130 16.38 16.64 15.08
N ALA A 131 15.36 15.93 15.53
CA ALA A 131 15.54 14.74 16.36
C ALA A 131 16.46 13.71 15.71
N LEU A 132 16.35 13.48 14.39
CA LEU A 132 17.22 12.54 13.66
C LEU A 132 18.67 13.02 13.56
N VAL A 133 18.91 14.32 13.48
CA VAL A 133 20.27 14.89 13.43
C VAL A 133 20.93 14.80 14.81
N ASP A 134 20.17 15.01 15.88
CA ASP A 134 20.65 14.95 17.27
C ASP A 134 20.96 13.52 17.72
N GLU A 135 20.43 12.50 17.02
CA GLU A 135 20.66 11.10 17.35
C GLU A 135 22.09 10.66 17.02
N THR A 136 22.75 10.05 18.00
CA THR A 136 24.12 9.54 17.89
C THR A 136 24.21 8.02 17.79
N GLY A 137 23.13 7.30 18.11
CA GLY A 137 23.07 5.83 18.18
C GLY A 137 22.93 5.14 16.82
N TRP A 138 23.41 5.73 15.73
CA TRP A 138 23.34 5.11 14.40
C TRP A 138 24.28 3.91 14.31
N TRP A 139 23.77 2.80 13.82
CA TRP A 139 24.55 1.60 13.58
C TRP A 139 24.34 1.07 12.16
N LYS A 140 25.41 0.56 11.59
CA LYS A 140 25.45 0.06 10.22
C LYS A 140 24.68 -1.26 10.11
N LEU A 141 23.69 -1.29 9.22
CA LEU A 141 22.96 -2.52 8.86
C LEU A 141 23.58 -3.19 7.64
N ASP A 142 23.93 -2.39 6.62
CA ASP A 142 24.46 -2.82 5.33
C ASP A 142 25.28 -1.68 4.73
N ASP A 143 25.93 -1.90 3.57
CA ASP A 143 26.69 -0.84 2.92
C ASP A 143 25.79 0.35 2.55
N GLY A 144 26.09 1.49 3.16
CA GLY A 144 25.38 2.75 2.99
C GLY A 144 24.02 2.83 3.69
N ILE A 145 23.61 1.84 4.48
CA ILE A 145 22.36 1.86 5.26
C ILE A 145 22.68 1.81 6.74
N GLU A 146 22.18 2.78 7.47
CA GLU A 146 22.31 2.85 8.92
C GLU A 146 20.93 3.04 9.56
N LEU A 147 20.77 2.50 10.76
CA LEU A 147 19.55 2.51 11.53
C LEU A 147 19.79 3.15 12.89
N VAL A 148 18.75 3.76 13.43
CA VAL A 148 18.67 4.20 14.82
C VAL A 148 17.30 3.91 15.36
N ARG A 149 17.17 3.61 16.65
CA ARG A 149 15.92 3.43 17.37
C ARG A 149 15.89 4.39 18.54
N PHE A 150 14.83 5.19 18.64
CA PHE A 150 14.65 6.14 19.73
C PHE A 150 13.16 6.39 19.98
N ASP A 151 12.85 7.03 21.09
CA ASP A 151 11.49 7.47 21.39
C ASP A 151 11.32 8.92 20.94
N TYR A 152 10.29 9.16 20.14
CA TYR A 152 9.98 10.47 19.59
C TYR A 152 8.57 10.88 19.97
N GLN A 153 8.42 12.13 20.42
CA GLN A 153 7.11 12.74 20.67
C GLN A 153 6.87 13.86 19.66
N ALA A 154 5.92 13.63 18.75
CA ALA A 154 5.47 14.70 17.88
C ALA A 154 4.66 15.74 18.67
N PRO A 155 4.64 17.02 18.26
CA PRO A 155 3.88 18.06 18.97
C PRO A 155 2.37 17.77 19.14
N SER A 156 1.81 16.92 18.28
CA SER A 156 0.40 16.52 18.31
C SER A 156 0.15 15.25 19.13
N TRP A 157 1.18 14.59 19.65
CA TRP A 157 1.04 13.34 20.42
C TRP A 157 1.10 13.61 21.92
N ASP A 158 0.27 12.91 22.69
CA ASP A 158 0.26 13.03 24.14
C ASP A 158 1.46 12.32 24.78
N GLU A 159 1.93 11.24 24.16
CA GLU A 159 3.01 10.40 24.65
C GLU A 159 4.06 10.14 23.57
N PRO A 160 5.32 9.91 23.96
CA PRO A 160 6.35 9.49 23.02
C PRO A 160 6.04 8.11 22.46
N ARG A 161 6.41 7.89 21.20
CA ARG A 161 6.28 6.61 20.51
C ARG A 161 7.64 6.16 20.01
N ARG A 162 7.84 4.86 19.99
CA ARG A 162 9.02 4.25 19.41
C ARG A 162 9.08 4.53 17.92
N VAL A 163 10.24 5.00 17.47
CA VAL A 163 10.52 5.19 16.05
C VAL A 163 11.82 4.51 15.64
N VAL A 164 11.87 4.10 14.38
CA VAL A 164 13.09 3.61 13.73
C VAL A 164 13.45 4.61 12.65
N GLY A 165 14.57 5.27 12.83
CA GLY A 165 15.20 6.10 11.81
C GLY A 165 16.06 5.25 10.90
N ILE A 166 15.96 5.48 9.61
CA ILE A 166 16.77 4.86 8.56
C ILE A 166 17.45 5.97 7.79
N ARG A 167 18.76 5.91 7.64
CA ARG A 167 19.50 6.77 6.72
C ARG A 167 20.27 5.94 5.71
N GLN A 168 20.22 6.38 4.48
CA GLN A 168 20.91 5.77 3.37
C GLN A 168 21.86 6.80 2.75
N LYS A 169 23.15 6.47 2.65
CA LYS A 169 24.13 7.33 1.99
C LYS A 169 23.78 7.48 0.51
N ILE A 170 23.85 8.70 0.02
CA ILE A 170 23.57 9.02 -1.38
C ILE A 170 24.75 9.81 -1.95
N ASP A 171 25.20 9.42 -3.15
CA ASP A 171 26.30 10.11 -3.83
C ASP A 171 25.82 11.43 -4.46
N GLU A 172 24.57 11.47 -4.94
CA GLU A 172 23.92 12.67 -5.48
C GLU A 172 22.45 12.73 -5.07
N ARG A 173 21.98 13.90 -4.63
CA ARG A 173 20.55 14.17 -4.49
C ARG A 173 19.96 14.43 -5.85
N ALA A 174 19.03 13.59 -6.29
CA ALA A 174 18.18 13.91 -7.42
C ALA A 174 17.48 15.27 -7.16
N ASN A 175 17.74 16.25 -8.01
CA ASN A 175 17.13 17.57 -7.93
C ASN A 175 15.62 17.45 -7.91
N ALA A 176 14.99 17.62 -6.76
CA ALA A 176 13.54 17.65 -6.62
C ALA A 176 13.05 19.00 -7.16
N LYS A 177 12.57 19.02 -8.39
CA LYS A 177 11.93 20.20 -8.98
C LYS A 177 10.83 20.70 -8.03
N GLY A 178 10.98 21.93 -7.51
CA GLY A 178 9.96 22.63 -6.72
C GLY A 178 10.01 22.43 -5.20
N LYS A 179 11.06 21.85 -4.61
CA LYS A 179 11.28 21.88 -3.17
C LYS A 179 12.27 22.97 -2.82
N GLN A 180 11.84 23.91 -1.99
CA GLN A 180 12.70 24.92 -1.37
C GLN A 180 13.81 24.20 -0.59
N LEU A 181 15.06 24.52 -0.87
CA LEU A 181 16.21 24.05 -0.10
C LEU A 181 16.05 24.57 1.34
N SER A 182 16.20 23.69 2.32
CA SER A 182 16.13 24.06 3.73
C SER A 182 17.29 25.01 4.07
N LEU A 183 16.98 26.10 4.74
CA LEU A 183 17.89 27.16 5.16
C LEU A 183 18.66 26.83 6.47
N PHE A 184 18.93 25.57 6.79
CA PHE A 184 19.56 25.18 8.04
C PHE A 184 21.07 24.91 7.90
N VAL A 185 21.83 25.40 8.86
CA VAL A 185 23.31 25.41 8.89
C VAL A 185 23.91 23.97 8.99
N ASP A 186 23.15 22.96 9.38
CA ASP A 186 23.57 21.54 9.46
C ASP A 186 23.28 20.73 8.18
N ASP A 187 23.05 21.40 7.07
CA ASP A 187 22.70 20.79 5.78
C ASP A 187 23.77 19.84 5.22
N ALA A 188 25.03 19.97 5.63
CA ALA A 188 26.12 19.17 5.09
C ALA A 188 26.01 17.68 5.46
N VAL A 189 25.66 17.36 6.71
CA VAL A 189 25.48 15.96 7.16
C VAL A 189 24.14 15.44 6.69
N TYR A 190 23.07 16.25 6.80
CA TYR A 190 21.74 15.88 6.36
C TYR A 190 21.67 15.68 4.84
N SER A 191 22.48 16.43 4.07
CA SER A 191 22.52 16.35 2.61
C SER A 191 23.19 15.09 2.06
N GLN A 192 24.02 14.42 2.86
CA GLN A 192 24.71 13.19 2.46
C GLN A 192 23.84 11.93 2.58
N TYR A 193 22.71 12.03 3.26
CA TYR A 193 21.84 10.89 3.53
C TYR A 193 20.41 11.14 3.09
N ARG A 194 19.77 10.08 2.63
CA ARG A 194 18.32 10.02 2.49
C ARG A 194 17.74 9.40 3.76
N TYR A 195 16.86 10.13 4.44
CA TYR A 195 16.22 9.68 5.67
C TYR A 195 14.82 9.14 5.42
N SER A 196 14.43 8.14 6.19
CA SER A 196 13.06 7.69 6.37
C SER A 196 12.84 7.29 7.83
N VAL A 197 11.62 7.39 8.32
CA VAL A 197 11.28 7.07 9.70
C VAL A 197 10.01 6.25 9.74
N ILE A 198 9.97 5.26 10.62
CA ILE A 198 8.83 4.38 10.85
C ILE A 198 8.46 4.48 12.32
N VAL A 199 7.19 4.72 12.62
CA VAL A 199 6.63 4.61 13.97
C VAL A 199 6.03 3.23 14.17
N THR A 200 6.19 2.68 15.38
CA THR A 200 5.73 1.34 15.72
C THR A 200 5.47 1.18 17.22
N ASN A 201 4.57 0.26 17.58
CA ASN A 201 4.39 -0.22 18.95
C ASN A 201 5.04 -1.59 19.18
N ILE A 202 5.76 -2.14 18.19
CA ILE A 202 6.38 -3.46 18.26
C ILE A 202 7.77 -3.35 18.92
N ASP A 203 8.06 -4.28 19.83
CA ASP A 203 9.36 -4.38 20.48
C ASP A 203 10.25 -5.44 19.81
N LEU A 204 10.75 -5.10 18.63
CA LEU A 204 11.73 -5.90 17.88
C LEU A 204 12.98 -5.05 17.55
N PRO A 205 14.11 -5.69 17.24
CA PRO A 205 15.29 -4.99 16.73
C PRO A 205 14.97 -4.15 15.49
N ALA A 206 15.58 -2.98 15.38
CA ALA A 206 15.33 -2.04 14.27
C ALA A 206 15.53 -2.67 12.89
N ALA A 207 16.47 -3.59 12.74
CA ALA A 207 16.72 -4.32 11.49
C ALA A 207 15.51 -5.18 11.07
N GLU A 208 14.90 -5.86 12.03
CA GLU A 208 13.71 -6.70 11.77
C GLU A 208 12.50 -5.82 11.42
N LEU A 209 12.29 -4.73 12.17
CA LEU A 209 11.23 -3.76 11.88
C LEU A 209 11.40 -3.16 10.48
N TRP A 210 12.63 -2.82 10.09
CA TRP A 210 12.93 -2.34 8.74
C TRP A 210 12.66 -3.39 7.66
N ARG A 211 13.06 -4.64 7.87
CA ARG A 211 12.79 -5.75 6.93
C ARG A 211 11.30 -5.99 6.76
N LEU A 212 10.55 -6.02 7.87
CA LEU A 212 9.10 -6.16 7.86
C LEU A 212 8.42 -5.02 7.09
N TYR A 213 8.86 -3.77 7.32
CA TYR A 213 8.31 -2.62 6.62
C TYR A 213 8.63 -2.63 5.12
N ARG A 214 9.84 -3.05 4.73
CA ARG A 214 10.23 -3.12 3.30
C ARG A 214 9.32 -4.02 2.48
N GLY A 215 8.74 -5.06 3.08
CA GLY A 215 7.76 -5.91 2.40
C GLY A 215 6.54 -5.16 1.87
N ARG A 216 6.24 -3.95 2.39
CA ARG A 216 5.19 -3.07 1.89
C ARG A 216 5.46 -2.55 0.47
N ALA A 217 6.70 -2.49 0.02
CA ALA A 217 7.03 -2.02 -1.33
C ALA A 217 6.31 -2.81 -2.44
N ASP A 218 5.93 -4.07 -2.18
CA ASP A 218 5.15 -4.87 -3.11
C ASP A 218 3.71 -4.36 -3.29
N CYS A 219 3.17 -3.60 -2.33
CA CYS A 219 1.84 -2.99 -2.43
C CYS A 219 1.73 -2.05 -3.64
N GLU A 220 2.77 -1.27 -3.93
CA GLU A 220 2.80 -0.40 -5.11
C GLU A 220 2.71 -1.18 -6.43
N ASN A 221 3.34 -2.35 -6.50
CA ASN A 221 3.28 -3.21 -7.68
C ASN A 221 1.87 -3.79 -7.86
N ARG A 222 1.20 -4.13 -6.77
CA ARG A 222 -0.20 -4.61 -6.77
C ARG A 222 -1.16 -3.53 -7.26
N ILE A 223 -0.98 -2.30 -6.78
CA ILE A 223 -1.77 -1.15 -7.25
C ILE A 223 -1.53 -0.91 -8.75
N LYS A 224 -0.29 -1.00 -9.22
CA LYS A 224 0.03 -0.87 -10.65
C LYS A 224 -0.66 -1.97 -11.46
N GLU A 225 -0.62 -3.20 -11.02
CA GLU A 225 -1.28 -4.32 -11.68
C GLU A 225 -2.80 -4.13 -11.73
N LEU A 226 -3.43 -3.77 -10.60
CA LEU A 226 -4.87 -3.48 -10.54
C LEU A 226 -5.27 -2.37 -11.51
N LYS A 227 -4.50 -1.30 -11.56
CA LYS A 227 -4.77 -0.12 -12.42
C LYS A 227 -4.61 -0.43 -13.89
N TYR A 228 -3.52 -1.09 -14.28
CA TYR A 228 -3.11 -1.21 -15.69
C TYR A 228 -3.45 -2.56 -16.29
N ASP A 229 -3.17 -3.65 -15.60
CA ASP A 229 -3.40 -4.99 -16.14
C ASP A 229 -4.88 -5.40 -16.05
N PHE A 230 -5.56 -4.97 -14.97
CA PHE A 230 -6.99 -5.21 -14.76
C PHE A 230 -7.88 -4.05 -15.19
N GLY A 231 -7.30 -2.94 -15.67
CA GLY A 231 -8.06 -1.81 -16.21
C GLY A 231 -8.77 -0.94 -15.18
N GLY A 232 -8.40 -1.03 -13.88
CA GLY A 232 -9.04 -0.24 -12.82
C GLY A 232 -8.91 1.27 -12.99
N ASP A 233 -7.85 1.75 -13.66
CA ASP A 233 -7.67 3.18 -13.98
C ASP A 233 -8.46 3.65 -15.19
N SER A 234 -8.94 2.72 -16.03
CA SER A 234 -9.60 2.98 -17.31
C SER A 234 -11.13 3.04 -17.22
N LEU A 235 -11.70 2.99 -16.01
CA LEU A 235 -13.14 3.08 -15.83
C LEU A 235 -13.66 4.47 -16.19
N ASN A 236 -14.65 4.53 -17.10
CA ASN A 236 -15.16 5.78 -17.66
C ASN A 236 -16.68 5.95 -17.43
N LEU A 237 -17.12 5.70 -16.21
CA LEU A 237 -18.50 5.83 -15.79
C LEU A 237 -18.75 7.22 -15.20
N LYS A 238 -19.94 7.79 -15.44
CA LYS A 238 -20.29 9.14 -14.92
C LYS A 238 -20.70 9.10 -13.46
N ASN A 239 -21.51 8.12 -13.08
CA ASN A 239 -22.05 8.00 -11.72
C ASN A 239 -20.99 7.42 -10.76
N PHE A 240 -20.91 7.98 -9.54
CA PHE A 240 -19.95 7.59 -8.51
C PHE A 240 -20.12 6.13 -8.10
N TRP A 241 -21.35 5.72 -7.77
CA TRP A 241 -21.64 4.36 -7.33
C TRP A 241 -21.45 3.31 -8.43
N ALA A 242 -21.74 3.68 -9.68
CA ALA A 242 -21.45 2.82 -10.82
C ALA A 242 -19.93 2.62 -10.99
N THR A 243 -19.14 3.68 -10.78
CA THR A 243 -17.67 3.62 -10.83
C THR A 243 -17.14 2.75 -9.70
N GLU A 244 -17.68 2.87 -8.49
CA GLU A 244 -17.31 2.03 -7.36
C GLU A 244 -17.66 0.56 -7.60
N ALA A 245 -18.88 0.27 -8.07
CA ALA A 245 -19.29 -1.09 -8.41
C ALA A 245 -18.41 -1.75 -9.47
N ALA A 246 -18.03 -1.00 -10.51
CA ALA A 246 -17.10 -1.46 -11.53
C ALA A 246 -15.70 -1.72 -10.95
N LEU A 247 -15.21 -0.83 -10.09
CA LEU A 247 -13.92 -1.00 -9.43
C LEU A 247 -13.90 -2.20 -8.48
N LEU A 248 -15.00 -2.46 -7.77
CA LEU A 248 -15.18 -3.67 -6.96
C LEU A 248 -15.21 -4.94 -7.82
N THR A 249 -15.77 -4.88 -9.03
CA THR A 249 -15.73 -6.00 -9.99
C THR A 249 -14.30 -6.27 -10.46
N VAL A 250 -13.54 -5.23 -10.75
CA VAL A 250 -12.09 -5.32 -11.07
C VAL A 250 -11.32 -5.95 -9.91
N MET A 251 -11.61 -5.54 -8.68
CA MET A 251 -11.00 -6.11 -7.48
C MET A 251 -11.34 -7.60 -7.30
N MET A 252 -12.57 -8.01 -7.58
CA MET A 252 -12.95 -9.43 -7.53
C MET A 252 -12.18 -10.25 -8.56
N ALA A 253 -12.04 -9.75 -9.79
CA ALA A 253 -11.24 -10.40 -10.83
C ALA A 253 -9.76 -10.50 -10.41
N TYR A 254 -9.23 -9.45 -9.78
CA TYR A 254 -7.88 -9.43 -9.22
C TYR A 254 -7.70 -10.50 -8.13
N ASN A 255 -8.64 -10.61 -7.20
CA ASN A 255 -8.59 -11.61 -6.13
C ASN A 255 -8.71 -13.05 -6.66
N LEU A 256 -9.59 -13.30 -7.62
CA LEU A 256 -9.71 -14.61 -8.30
C LEU A 256 -8.39 -14.99 -8.98
N MET A 257 -7.71 -14.05 -9.65
CA MET A 257 -6.42 -14.30 -10.26
C MET A 257 -5.35 -14.61 -9.22
N ASN A 258 -5.37 -13.97 -8.04
CA ASN A 258 -4.44 -14.29 -6.97
C ASN A 258 -4.69 -15.69 -6.38
N LEU A 259 -5.94 -16.12 -6.24
CA LEU A 259 -6.27 -17.50 -5.87
C LEU A 259 -5.78 -18.50 -6.92
N PHE A 260 -5.99 -18.21 -8.21
CA PHE A 260 -5.45 -19.02 -9.30
C PHE A 260 -3.93 -19.15 -9.23
N ARG A 261 -3.22 -18.06 -8.99
CA ARG A 261 -1.76 -18.09 -8.82
C ARG A 261 -1.33 -18.95 -7.64
N GLN A 262 -2.05 -18.88 -6.53
CA GLN A 262 -1.72 -19.63 -5.32
C GLN A 262 -2.07 -21.11 -5.45
N GLY A 263 -3.23 -21.43 -6.00
CA GLY A 263 -3.72 -22.81 -6.10
C GLY A 263 -3.11 -23.58 -7.28
N VAL A 264 -2.99 -22.92 -8.44
CA VAL A 264 -2.61 -23.60 -9.68
C VAL A 264 -1.14 -23.35 -10.03
N MET A 265 -0.71 -22.09 -10.00
CA MET A 265 0.62 -21.72 -10.52
C MET A 265 1.79 -22.08 -9.60
N ARG A 266 1.54 -22.33 -8.31
CA ARG A 266 2.56 -22.82 -7.37
C ARG A 266 2.83 -24.32 -7.49
N SER A 267 2.06 -25.03 -8.29
CA SER A 267 2.31 -26.44 -8.57
C SER A 267 3.52 -26.60 -9.48
N ASN A 268 4.47 -27.45 -9.09
CA ASN A 268 5.63 -27.81 -9.90
C ASN A 268 5.25 -28.44 -11.25
N THR A 269 4.01 -28.92 -11.37
CA THR A 269 3.47 -29.47 -12.63
C THR A 269 3.10 -28.39 -13.64
N VAL A 270 2.91 -27.14 -13.19
CA VAL A 270 2.45 -26.00 -14.03
C VAL A 270 3.55 -24.98 -14.27
N SER A 271 4.52 -24.88 -13.37
CA SER A 271 5.59 -23.87 -13.44
C SER A 271 6.93 -24.43 -12.99
N ASP A 272 7.95 -24.25 -13.82
CA ASP A 272 9.35 -24.57 -13.47
C ASP A 272 9.90 -23.63 -12.38
N LYS A 273 9.22 -22.51 -12.11
CA LYS A 273 9.59 -21.51 -11.12
C LYS A 273 8.36 -21.13 -10.28
N PRO A 274 7.92 -21.98 -9.36
CA PRO A 274 6.68 -21.77 -8.60
C PRO A 274 6.70 -20.50 -7.73
N ASP A 275 7.88 -20.01 -7.36
CA ASP A 275 8.04 -18.79 -6.53
C ASP A 275 7.92 -17.48 -7.33
N VAL A 276 7.98 -17.56 -8.67
CA VAL A 276 7.86 -16.38 -9.53
C VAL A 276 6.39 -16.05 -9.78
N GLN A 277 5.92 -14.98 -9.16
CA GLN A 277 4.58 -14.46 -9.44
C GLN A 277 4.58 -13.59 -10.69
N HIS A 278 4.00 -14.12 -11.77
CA HIS A 278 3.76 -13.36 -12.98
C HIS A 278 2.58 -12.38 -12.82
N THR A 279 2.71 -11.18 -13.41
CA THR A 279 1.58 -10.24 -13.53
C THR A 279 0.50 -10.80 -14.45
N LEU A 280 -0.73 -10.25 -14.38
CA LEU A 280 -1.81 -10.66 -15.29
C LEU A 280 -1.42 -10.47 -16.76
N LYS A 281 -0.72 -9.39 -17.09
CA LYS A 281 -0.23 -9.14 -18.45
C LYS A 281 0.62 -10.31 -18.97
N THR A 282 1.54 -10.79 -18.13
CA THR A 282 2.40 -11.93 -18.47
C THR A 282 1.60 -13.24 -18.57
N LEU A 283 0.66 -13.47 -17.64
CA LEU A 283 -0.19 -14.66 -17.66
C LEU A 283 -1.12 -14.69 -18.88
N ARG A 284 -1.69 -13.56 -19.25
CA ARG A 284 -2.51 -13.45 -20.48
C ARG A 284 -1.72 -13.91 -21.69
N TYR A 285 -0.48 -13.45 -21.82
CA TYR A 285 0.36 -13.85 -22.94
C TYR A 285 0.76 -15.33 -22.87
N LYS A 286 1.15 -15.84 -21.72
CA LYS A 286 1.65 -17.21 -21.57
C LYS A 286 0.54 -18.28 -21.61
N LEU A 287 -0.61 -17.99 -21.00
CA LEU A 287 -1.66 -19.00 -20.77
C LEU A 287 -2.93 -18.78 -21.58
N PHE A 288 -3.39 -17.52 -21.72
CA PHE A 288 -4.70 -17.24 -22.29
C PHE A 288 -4.65 -16.80 -23.76
N ALA A 289 -3.57 -16.21 -24.22
CA ALA A 289 -3.39 -15.84 -25.64
C ALA A 289 -3.00 -17.06 -26.46
N LYS A 290 -3.93 -17.98 -26.66
CA LYS A 290 -3.77 -19.20 -27.46
C LYS A 290 -4.63 -19.11 -28.70
N ALA A 291 -4.12 -19.66 -29.83
CA ALA A 291 -4.93 -19.83 -31.03
C ALA A 291 -6.08 -20.79 -30.72
N ALA A 292 -7.27 -20.39 -31.11
CA ALA A 292 -8.48 -21.19 -30.90
C ALA A 292 -9.41 -21.03 -32.10
N TYR A 293 -10.18 -22.09 -32.39
CA TYR A 293 -11.24 -22.06 -33.39
C TYR A 293 -12.58 -22.02 -32.65
N ILE A 294 -13.44 -21.11 -33.10
CA ILE A 294 -14.83 -21.07 -32.61
C ILE A 294 -15.61 -22.07 -33.42
N THR A 295 -16.10 -23.12 -32.77
CA THR A 295 -16.95 -24.12 -33.38
C THR A 295 -18.40 -24.00 -32.87
N ASN A 296 -19.36 -24.47 -33.66
CA ASN A 296 -20.72 -24.55 -33.24
C ASN A 296 -21.06 -26.00 -32.87
N ASP A 297 -21.57 -26.21 -31.69
CA ASP A 297 -22.17 -27.49 -31.27
C ASP A 297 -23.65 -27.23 -31.06
N GLY A 298 -24.44 -27.60 -32.09
CA GLY A 298 -25.84 -27.28 -32.14
C GLY A 298 -26.11 -25.77 -32.09
N ARG A 299 -26.82 -25.30 -31.07
CA ARG A 299 -27.14 -23.89 -30.83
C ARG A 299 -26.08 -23.16 -29.95
N LYS A 300 -25.06 -23.85 -29.49
CA LYS A 300 -23.99 -23.26 -28.62
C LYS A 300 -22.77 -23.00 -29.44
N LYS A 301 -22.14 -21.83 -29.20
CA LYS A 301 -20.77 -21.52 -29.64
C LYS A 301 -19.81 -22.08 -28.59
N ILE A 302 -18.84 -22.85 -29.00
CA ILE A 302 -17.79 -23.44 -28.16
C ILE A 302 -16.44 -22.85 -28.59
#